data_319b30c31400c7d656e857fa20dfb3ab
#
_entry.id   319b30c31400c7d656e857fa20dfb3ab
#
_cell.length_a   1.000
_cell.length_b   1.000
_cell.length_c   1.000
_cell.angle_alpha   90.00
_cell.angle_beta   90.00
_cell.angle_gamma   90.00
#
_symmetry.space_group_name_H-M   'P 1'
#
loop_
_entity.id
_entity.type
_entity.pdbx_description
1 polymer ?
#
loop_
_entity_poly.entity_id
_entity_poly.type
_entity_poly.pdbx_seq_one_letter_code
_entity_poly.pdbx_strand_id
1 'polypeptide(L)'
;MQTALPAEFKRGQVLQLDGVPYLIEELHVTGTAKTKHKLHVQVRNLHNGHVFERTFPDNERVPTAELEYRRASYSYARDNVFMFLDAETFVELSLTGDQLGPRRYFLKENEEYRTVVLEGRLLDIVLPDIVTLKVRETAPVQHGGGDSAWKSAVMEGGLEIQVPLFIAPGESLLVD
;
A
#
# COMPACT_ATOMS: atom_id res chain seq x y z
N MET A 1 3.55 -9.14 24.39
CA MET A 1 2.83 -7.96 23.86
C MET A 1 3.49 -6.71 24.43
N GLN A 2 3.89 -5.79 23.57
CA GLN A 2 4.46 -4.52 24.00
C GLN A 2 3.34 -3.52 24.31
N THR A 3 3.58 -2.65 25.28
CA THR A 3 2.67 -1.55 25.62
C THR A 3 3.47 -0.25 25.71
N ALA A 4 2.83 0.87 25.45
CA ALA A 4 3.44 2.18 25.58
C ALA A 4 2.47 3.16 26.26
N LEU A 5 3.04 4.12 26.99
CA LEU A 5 2.32 5.28 27.45
C LEU A 5 2.23 6.32 26.32
N PRO A 6 1.24 7.23 26.33
CA PRO A 6 1.13 8.25 25.29
C PRO A 6 2.40 9.07 25.06
N ALA A 7 3.17 9.34 26.14
CA ALA A 7 4.44 10.06 26.01
C ALA A 7 5.51 9.30 25.22
N GLU A 8 5.34 8.00 25.05
CA GLU A 8 6.28 7.13 24.32
C GLU A 8 5.83 6.87 22.88
N PHE A 9 4.66 7.36 22.48
CA PHE A 9 4.14 7.15 21.13
C PHE A 9 5.03 7.81 20.08
N LYS A 10 5.20 7.13 18.97
CA LYS A 10 6.01 7.60 17.83
C LYS A 10 5.21 7.47 16.53
N ARG A 11 5.43 8.41 15.63
CA ARG A 11 4.92 8.33 14.28
C ARG A 11 5.43 7.05 13.60
N GLY A 12 4.53 6.33 12.93
CA GLY A 12 4.85 5.04 12.31
C GLY A 12 4.66 3.82 13.21
N GLN A 13 4.38 4.03 14.49
CA GLN A 13 4.05 2.96 15.43
C GLN A 13 2.59 2.53 15.26
N VAL A 14 2.29 1.27 15.56
CA VAL A 14 0.93 0.73 15.49
C VAL A 14 0.37 0.58 16.90
N LEU A 15 -0.83 1.11 17.12
CA LEU A 15 -1.59 0.91 18.33
C LEU A 15 -2.62 -0.20 18.12
N GLN A 16 -2.72 -1.13 19.07
CA GLN A 16 -3.74 -2.18 19.06
C GLN A 16 -4.89 -1.74 19.95
N LEU A 17 -6.01 -1.36 19.37
CA LEU A 17 -7.20 -0.89 20.08
C LEU A 17 -8.36 -1.83 19.76
N ASP A 18 -8.84 -2.55 20.78
CA ASP A 18 -9.94 -3.52 20.63
C ASP A 18 -9.70 -4.55 19.51
N GLY A 19 -8.44 -5.00 19.37
CA GLY A 19 -8.04 -5.97 18.35
C GLY A 19 -7.86 -5.41 16.94
N VAL A 20 -8.00 -4.09 16.78
CA VAL A 20 -7.82 -3.42 15.49
C VAL A 20 -6.51 -2.64 15.50
N PRO A 21 -5.64 -2.82 14.49
CA PRO A 21 -4.40 -2.07 14.39
C PRO A 21 -4.62 -0.69 13.78
N TYR A 22 -4.06 0.33 14.43
CA TYR A 22 -4.09 1.72 13.99
C TYR A 22 -2.68 2.26 13.86
N LEU A 23 -2.35 2.78 12.70
CA LEU A 23 -1.06 3.41 12.43
C LEU A 23 -1.07 4.86 12.90
N ILE A 24 -0.09 5.24 13.70
CA ILE A 24 0.08 6.65 14.11
C ILE A 24 0.68 7.44 12.94
N GLU A 25 -0.07 8.40 12.43
CA GLU A 25 0.38 9.28 11.35
C GLU A 25 0.92 10.61 11.86
N GLU A 26 0.25 11.21 12.84
CA GLU A 26 0.66 12.48 13.44
C GLU A 26 0.35 12.53 14.92
N LEU A 27 1.12 13.32 15.66
CA LEU A 27 1.02 13.48 17.09
C LEU A 27 1.08 14.97 17.43
N HIS A 28 0.19 15.46 18.30
CA HIS A 28 0.34 16.77 18.89
C HIS A 28 -0.20 16.80 20.31
N VAL A 29 0.45 17.58 21.15
CA VAL A 29 0.11 17.72 22.56
C VAL A 29 -0.62 19.03 22.78
N THR A 30 -1.78 18.97 23.48
CA THR A 30 -2.47 20.17 23.92
C THR A 30 -2.50 20.19 25.44
N GLY A 31 -2.53 21.38 26.02
CA GLY A 31 -2.59 21.58 27.47
C GLY A 31 -1.68 22.70 27.91
N THR A 32 -2.01 23.29 29.07
CA THR A 32 -1.19 24.31 29.72
C THR A 32 -0.59 23.76 31.00
N ALA A 33 0.32 24.50 31.62
CA ALA A 33 0.93 24.10 32.89
C ALA A 33 -0.08 23.82 34.02
N LYS A 34 -1.34 24.26 33.86
CA LYS A 34 -2.41 24.09 34.85
C LYS A 34 -3.45 23.04 34.44
N THR A 35 -3.45 22.56 33.21
CA THR A 35 -4.38 21.55 32.72
C THR A 35 -3.64 20.25 32.39
N LYS A 36 -4.33 19.11 32.56
CA LYS A 36 -3.77 17.82 32.19
C LYS A 36 -3.40 17.83 30.70
N HIS A 37 -2.18 17.40 30.42
CA HIS A 37 -1.76 17.24 29.05
C HIS A 37 -2.56 16.10 28.40
N LYS A 38 -3.09 16.37 27.22
CA LYS A 38 -3.76 15.37 26.38
C LYS A 38 -3.00 15.24 25.09
N LEU A 39 -2.71 14.01 24.72
CA LEU A 39 -2.09 13.71 23.45
C LEU A 39 -3.17 13.43 22.41
N HIS A 40 -3.17 14.23 21.34
CA HIS A 40 -4.02 14.03 20.18
C HIS A 40 -3.25 13.28 19.12
N VAL A 41 -3.78 12.15 18.69
CA VAL A 41 -3.11 11.25 17.76
C VAL A 41 -3.98 11.07 16.53
N GLN A 42 -3.43 11.41 15.37
CA GLN A 42 -4.06 11.07 14.10
C GLN A 42 -3.68 9.64 13.76
N VAL A 43 -4.67 8.78 13.67
CA VAL A 43 -4.48 7.35 13.43
C VAL A 43 -5.22 6.88 12.19
N ARG A 44 -4.62 5.93 11.50
CA ARG A 44 -5.23 5.26 10.35
C ARG A 44 -5.56 3.82 10.73
N ASN A 45 -6.83 3.45 10.56
CA ASN A 45 -7.26 2.07 10.71
C ASN A 45 -6.65 1.23 9.58
N LEU A 46 -5.83 0.25 9.93
CA LEU A 46 -5.14 -0.58 8.93
C LEU A 46 -6.03 -1.64 8.28
N HIS A 47 -7.25 -1.85 8.80
CA HIS A 47 -8.21 -2.75 8.17
C HIS A 47 -9.03 -2.07 7.07
N ASN A 48 -9.42 -0.81 7.25
CA ASN A 48 -10.31 -0.11 6.33
C ASN A 48 -9.75 1.21 5.76
N GLY A 49 -8.58 1.65 6.23
CA GLY A 49 -7.92 2.87 5.75
C GLY A 49 -8.49 4.18 6.28
N HIS A 50 -9.51 4.15 7.13
CA HIS A 50 -10.09 5.37 7.67
C HIS A 50 -9.14 6.08 8.62
N VAL A 51 -9.05 7.40 8.50
CA VAL A 51 -8.20 8.26 9.32
C VAL A 51 -9.09 9.06 10.26
N PHE A 52 -8.73 9.09 11.54
CA PHE A 52 -9.42 9.93 12.52
C PHE A 52 -8.47 10.34 13.64
N GLU A 53 -8.88 11.31 14.43
CA GLU A 53 -8.13 11.77 15.59
C GLU A 53 -8.66 11.09 16.86
N ARG A 54 -7.73 10.62 17.69
CA ARG A 54 -8.05 10.05 19.00
C ARG A 54 -7.20 10.71 20.07
N THR A 55 -7.80 10.94 21.24
CA THR A 55 -7.15 11.54 22.40
C THR A 55 -6.88 10.48 23.45
N PHE A 56 -5.68 10.51 24.02
CA PHE A 56 -5.24 9.57 25.05
C PHE A 56 -4.88 10.32 26.33
N PRO A 57 -5.36 9.84 27.51
CA PRO A 57 -4.89 10.35 28.80
C PRO A 57 -3.44 9.89 29.05
N ASP A 58 -2.66 10.72 29.75
CA ASP A 58 -1.23 10.52 29.99
C ASP A 58 -0.86 9.18 30.63
N ASN A 59 -1.78 8.61 31.39
CA ASN A 59 -1.54 7.41 32.20
C ASN A 59 -2.09 6.12 31.57
N GLU A 60 -2.64 6.19 30.39
CA GLU A 60 -3.20 5.01 29.72
C GLU A 60 -2.10 4.23 28.99
N ARG A 61 -1.91 2.97 29.36
CA ARG A 61 -1.04 2.07 28.62
C ARG A 61 -1.80 1.41 27.48
N VAL A 62 -1.25 1.54 26.28
CA VAL A 62 -1.87 1.02 25.06
C VAL A 62 -0.98 -0.06 24.48
N PRO A 63 -1.54 -1.23 24.11
CA PRO A 63 -0.76 -2.24 23.38
C PRO A 63 -0.27 -1.70 22.05
N THR A 64 1.00 -1.97 21.75
CA THR A 64 1.65 -1.50 20.53
C THR A 64 2.28 -2.64 19.76
N ALA A 65 2.44 -2.43 18.47
CA ALA A 65 3.19 -3.31 17.58
C ALA A 65 4.00 -2.45 16.60
N GLU A 66 4.99 -3.05 15.97
CA GLU A 66 5.77 -2.37 14.95
C GLU A 66 5.51 -3.00 13.59
N LEU A 67 5.47 -2.15 12.57
CA LEU A 67 5.42 -2.62 11.19
C LEU A 67 6.80 -3.14 10.79
N GLU A 68 6.80 -4.28 10.14
CA GLU A 68 7.98 -4.83 9.50
C GLU A 68 7.92 -4.55 8.01
N TYR A 69 9.06 -4.20 7.43
CA TYR A 69 9.22 -4.04 5.99
C TYR A 69 10.05 -5.20 5.47
N ARG A 70 9.45 -5.99 4.60
CA ARG A 70 10.08 -7.19 4.03
C ARG A 70 9.99 -7.13 2.51
N ARG A 71 10.74 -7.99 1.84
CA ARG A 71 10.63 -8.18 0.41
C ARG A 71 9.90 -9.49 0.13
N ALA A 72 8.98 -9.45 -0.81
CA ALA A 72 8.29 -10.63 -1.26
C ALA A 72 8.09 -10.58 -2.77
N SER A 73 8.21 -11.73 -3.43
CA SER A 73 7.92 -11.83 -4.85
C SER A 73 6.44 -12.11 -5.08
N TYR A 74 5.88 -11.46 -6.08
CA TYR A 74 4.52 -11.76 -6.52
C TYR A 74 4.52 -13.11 -7.25
N SER A 75 3.64 -14.01 -6.86
CA SER A 75 3.58 -15.37 -7.38
C SER A 75 2.44 -15.55 -8.38
N TYR A 76 1.20 -15.45 -7.90
CA TYR A 76 0.03 -15.62 -8.75
C TYR A 76 -1.21 -14.99 -8.09
N ALA A 77 -2.27 -14.85 -8.87
CA ALA A 77 -3.57 -14.46 -8.36
C ALA A 77 -4.62 -15.52 -8.67
N ARG A 78 -5.50 -15.78 -7.72
CA ARG A 78 -6.62 -16.70 -7.88
C ARG A 78 -7.79 -16.22 -7.03
N ASP A 79 -8.98 -16.17 -7.64
CA ASP A 79 -10.22 -15.77 -6.95
C ASP A 79 -10.11 -14.43 -6.21
N ASN A 80 -9.50 -13.44 -6.86
CA ASN A 80 -9.26 -12.10 -6.29
C ASN A 80 -8.31 -12.10 -5.07
N VAL A 81 -7.53 -13.16 -4.90
CA VAL A 81 -6.47 -13.24 -3.88
C VAL A 81 -5.12 -13.27 -4.58
N PHE A 82 -4.25 -12.35 -4.19
CA PHE A 82 -2.92 -12.19 -4.75
C PHE A 82 -1.89 -12.78 -3.80
N MET A 83 -1.14 -13.76 -4.28
CA MET A 83 -0.18 -14.53 -3.49
C MET A 83 1.23 -13.99 -3.67
N PHE A 84 1.91 -13.80 -2.56
CA PHE A 84 3.30 -13.36 -2.49
C PHE A 84 4.11 -14.38 -1.71
N LEU A 85 5.38 -14.48 -2.04
CA LEU A 85 6.32 -15.35 -1.37
C LEU A 85 7.41 -14.51 -0.70
N ASP A 86 7.53 -14.60 0.62
CA ASP A 86 8.57 -13.88 1.35
C ASP A 86 9.95 -14.28 0.82
N ALA A 87 10.78 -13.29 0.50
CA ALA A 87 12.07 -13.53 -0.15
C ALA A 87 13.09 -14.24 0.75
N GLU A 88 12.93 -14.14 2.05
CA GLU A 88 13.85 -14.75 3.02
C GLU A 88 13.31 -16.05 3.59
N THR A 89 12.05 -16.06 4.01
CA THR A 89 11.46 -17.21 4.72
C THR A 89 10.70 -18.16 3.81
N PHE A 90 10.39 -17.73 2.57
CA PHE A 90 9.57 -18.47 1.60
C PHE A 90 8.16 -18.78 2.09
N VAL A 91 7.70 -18.05 3.09
CA VAL A 91 6.32 -18.17 3.59
C VAL A 91 5.39 -17.46 2.61
N GLU A 92 4.24 -18.08 2.34
CA GLU A 92 3.20 -17.48 1.51
C GLU A 92 2.44 -16.39 2.28
N LEU A 93 2.29 -15.23 1.63
CA LEU A 93 1.55 -14.09 2.14
C LEU A 93 0.50 -13.70 1.10
N SER A 94 -0.63 -13.15 1.53
CA SER A 94 -1.70 -12.82 0.59
C SER A 94 -2.32 -11.46 0.86
N LEU A 95 -2.77 -10.82 -0.22
CA LEU A 95 -3.64 -9.64 -0.20
C LEU A 95 -4.82 -9.88 -1.13
N THR A 96 -5.96 -9.30 -0.78
CA THR A 96 -7.12 -9.32 -1.67
C THR A 96 -7.01 -8.23 -2.73
N GLY A 97 -7.72 -8.40 -3.85
CA GLY A 97 -7.79 -7.37 -4.88
C GLY A 97 -8.36 -6.05 -4.36
N ASP A 98 -9.27 -6.10 -3.38
CA ASP A 98 -9.84 -4.91 -2.77
C ASP A 98 -8.79 -4.15 -1.93
N GLN A 99 -7.92 -4.86 -1.21
CA GLN A 99 -6.82 -4.25 -0.46
C GLN A 99 -5.79 -3.61 -1.40
N LEU A 100 -5.51 -4.24 -2.53
CA LEU A 100 -4.57 -3.72 -3.53
C LEU A 100 -5.16 -2.55 -4.33
N GLY A 101 -6.46 -2.61 -4.62
CA GLY A 101 -7.09 -1.62 -5.49
C GLY A 101 -6.46 -1.59 -6.88
N PRO A 102 -6.28 -0.40 -7.49
CA PRO A 102 -5.67 -0.27 -8.81
C PRO A 102 -4.23 -0.78 -8.91
N ARG A 103 -3.52 -0.87 -7.81
CA ARG A 103 -2.12 -1.36 -7.78
C ARG A 103 -1.99 -2.80 -8.26
N ARG A 104 -3.07 -3.59 -8.20
CA ARG A 104 -3.07 -4.98 -8.70
C ARG A 104 -2.70 -5.09 -10.18
N TYR A 105 -2.96 -4.05 -10.97
CA TYR A 105 -2.66 -4.04 -12.39
C TYR A 105 -1.18 -3.86 -12.71
N PHE A 106 -0.38 -3.44 -11.73
CA PHE A 106 1.05 -3.18 -11.88
C PHE A 106 1.92 -4.33 -11.41
N LEU A 107 1.33 -5.40 -10.86
CA LEU A 107 2.08 -6.53 -10.36
C LEU A 107 2.58 -7.42 -11.50
N LYS A 108 3.85 -7.82 -11.39
CA LYS A 108 4.49 -8.74 -12.33
C LYS A 108 4.91 -10.01 -11.60
N GLU A 109 4.61 -11.16 -12.18
CA GLU A 109 5.02 -12.44 -11.63
C GLU A 109 6.54 -12.54 -11.49
N ASN A 110 6.98 -13.09 -10.38
CA ASN A 110 8.39 -13.26 -10.02
C ASN A 110 9.18 -11.98 -9.76
N GLU A 111 8.54 -10.81 -9.80
CA GLU A 111 9.15 -9.56 -9.39
C GLU A 111 9.02 -9.40 -7.87
N GLU A 112 10.05 -8.81 -7.26
CA GLU A 112 10.04 -8.52 -5.83
C GLU A 112 9.48 -7.14 -5.55
N TYR A 113 8.66 -7.07 -4.50
CA TYR A 113 8.08 -5.82 -4.00
C TYR A 113 8.39 -5.66 -2.53
N ARG A 114 8.51 -4.40 -2.11
CA ARG A 114 8.58 -4.07 -0.70
C ARG A 114 7.21 -4.28 -0.08
N THR A 115 7.16 -4.95 1.06
CA THR A 115 5.91 -5.27 1.74
C THR A 115 5.87 -4.67 3.14
N VAL A 116 4.66 -4.46 3.64
CA VAL A 116 4.40 -4.01 4.99
C VAL A 116 3.69 -5.15 5.72
N VAL A 117 4.33 -5.65 6.76
CA VAL A 117 3.88 -6.83 7.51
C VAL A 117 3.66 -6.45 8.97
N LEU A 118 2.59 -6.92 9.55
CA LEU A 118 2.28 -6.77 10.97
C LEU A 118 2.00 -8.15 11.56
N GLU A 119 2.82 -8.55 12.53
CA GLU A 119 2.66 -9.84 13.24
C GLU A 119 2.48 -11.03 12.29
N GLY A 120 3.29 -11.08 11.24
CA GLY A 120 3.27 -12.14 10.24
C GLY A 120 2.17 -12.02 9.19
N ARG A 121 1.33 -11.00 9.24
CA ARG A 121 0.28 -10.75 8.24
C ARG A 121 0.71 -9.65 7.28
N LEU A 122 0.55 -9.92 6.00
CA LEU A 122 0.77 -8.92 4.97
C LEU A 122 -0.37 -7.89 5.01
N LEU A 123 -0.02 -6.62 5.24
CA LEU A 123 -0.99 -5.53 5.26
C LEU A 123 -1.06 -4.81 3.92
N ASP A 124 0.10 -4.62 3.30
CA ASP A 124 0.19 -3.81 2.09
C ASP A 124 1.49 -4.07 1.35
N ILE A 125 1.55 -3.57 0.11
CA ILE A 125 2.77 -3.53 -0.69
C ILE A 125 3.08 -2.11 -1.09
N VAL A 126 4.34 -1.84 -1.36
CA VAL A 126 4.82 -0.55 -1.87
C VAL A 126 5.33 -0.78 -3.28
N LEU A 127 4.64 -0.18 -4.25
CA LEU A 127 5.08 -0.22 -5.64
C LEU A 127 6.18 0.82 -5.88
N PRO A 128 7.10 0.56 -6.81
CA PRO A 128 7.98 1.62 -7.30
C PRO A 128 7.14 2.71 -7.99
N ASP A 129 7.65 3.94 -8.03
CA ASP A 129 6.95 5.08 -8.61
C ASP A 129 6.69 4.89 -10.11
N ILE A 130 7.58 4.17 -10.78
CA ILE A 130 7.48 3.88 -12.20
C ILE A 130 7.58 2.38 -12.43
N VAL A 131 6.63 1.84 -13.17
CA VAL A 131 6.59 0.41 -13.53
C VAL A 131 6.62 0.28 -15.05
N THR A 132 7.45 -0.64 -15.56
CA THR A 132 7.48 -0.98 -16.99
C THR A 132 6.45 -2.07 -17.28
N LEU A 133 5.48 -1.77 -18.15
CA LEU A 133 4.44 -2.71 -18.54
C LEU A 133 4.44 -2.90 -20.05
N LYS A 134 4.14 -4.11 -20.50
CA LYS A 134 3.95 -4.41 -21.93
C LYS A 134 2.53 -4.11 -22.36
N VAL A 135 2.38 -3.59 -23.56
CA VAL A 135 1.08 -3.44 -24.22
C VAL A 135 0.61 -4.84 -24.64
N ARG A 136 -0.51 -5.29 -24.09
CA ARG A 136 -1.11 -6.58 -24.44
C ARG A 136 -2.00 -6.45 -25.67
N GLU A 137 -2.87 -5.45 -25.69
CA GLU A 137 -3.80 -5.18 -26.78
C GLU A 137 -3.93 -3.69 -27.03
N THR A 138 -3.92 -3.31 -28.29
CA THR A 138 -4.21 -1.95 -28.76
C THR A 138 -4.58 -1.99 -30.24
N ALA A 139 -5.18 -0.92 -30.76
CA ALA A 139 -5.44 -0.77 -32.18
C ALA A 139 -4.12 -0.74 -32.98
N PRO A 140 -4.14 -1.12 -34.26
CA PRO A 140 -2.96 -1.06 -35.12
C PRO A 140 -2.32 0.33 -35.15
N VAL A 141 -1.01 0.36 -35.38
CA VAL A 141 -0.26 1.61 -35.51
C VAL A 141 -0.90 2.50 -36.57
N GLN A 142 -1.11 3.76 -36.23
CA GLN A 142 -1.61 4.77 -37.16
C GLN A 142 -0.59 5.89 -37.28
N HIS A 143 -0.36 6.32 -38.54
CA HIS A 143 0.51 7.45 -38.88
C HIS A 143 -0.35 8.62 -39.31
N GLY A 144 0.07 9.84 -39.01
CA GLY A 144 -0.58 11.06 -39.47
C GLY A 144 -1.64 11.64 -38.52
N GLY A 145 -1.78 11.12 -37.29
CA GLY A 145 -2.53 11.79 -36.23
C GLY A 145 -1.73 12.97 -35.68
N GLY A 146 -2.38 14.04 -35.23
CA GLY A 146 -1.72 15.14 -34.55
C GLY A 146 -1.17 14.69 -33.18
N ASP A 147 -0.32 15.50 -32.56
CA ASP A 147 0.31 15.24 -31.26
C ASP A 147 -0.71 15.02 -30.13
N SER A 148 -1.97 15.36 -30.36
CA SER A 148 -3.06 15.21 -29.37
C SER A 148 -3.92 13.98 -29.60
N ALA A 149 -3.58 13.11 -30.55
CA ALA A 149 -4.38 11.92 -30.86
C ALA A 149 -3.91 10.73 -30.01
N TRP A 150 -4.83 10.11 -29.32
CA TRP A 150 -4.60 8.99 -28.40
C TRP A 150 -5.54 7.83 -28.72
N LYS A 151 -5.13 6.65 -28.34
CA LYS A 151 -5.96 5.44 -28.42
C LYS A 151 -5.89 4.65 -27.11
N SER A 152 -6.87 3.80 -26.87
CA SER A 152 -6.86 2.91 -25.72
C SER A 152 -5.90 1.74 -25.91
N ALA A 153 -5.22 1.36 -24.86
CA ALA A 153 -4.39 0.17 -24.81
C ALA A 153 -4.66 -0.58 -23.51
N VAL A 154 -4.68 -1.91 -23.60
CA VAL A 154 -4.74 -2.80 -22.44
C VAL A 154 -3.34 -3.32 -22.19
N MET A 155 -2.83 -3.03 -20.99
CA MET A 155 -1.49 -3.44 -20.58
C MET A 155 -1.50 -4.87 -20.02
N GLU A 156 -0.33 -5.47 -19.90
CA GLU A 156 -0.20 -6.70 -19.11
C GLU A 156 -0.74 -6.44 -17.69
N GLY A 157 -1.46 -7.40 -17.13
CA GLY A 157 -2.15 -7.21 -15.85
C GLY A 157 -3.55 -6.63 -15.97
N GLY A 158 -3.97 -6.16 -17.14
CA GLY A 158 -5.34 -5.72 -17.42
C GLY A 158 -5.59 -4.22 -17.27
N LEU A 159 -4.57 -3.42 -16.94
CA LEU A 159 -4.71 -1.96 -16.85
C LEU A 159 -5.02 -1.36 -18.22
N GLU A 160 -6.06 -0.54 -18.30
CA GLU A 160 -6.43 0.18 -19.53
C GLU A 160 -5.94 1.63 -19.41
N ILE A 161 -5.15 2.07 -20.40
CA ILE A 161 -4.60 3.44 -20.45
C ILE A 161 -4.72 4.03 -21.85
N GLN A 162 -4.52 5.33 -21.96
CA GLN A 162 -4.43 6.05 -23.23
C GLN A 162 -2.98 6.13 -23.67
N VAL A 163 -2.72 5.77 -24.92
CA VAL A 163 -1.38 5.78 -25.51
C VAL A 163 -1.38 6.53 -26.84
N PRO A 164 -0.22 7.04 -27.30
CA PRO A 164 -0.10 7.62 -28.62
C PRO A 164 -0.45 6.62 -29.74
N LEU A 165 -0.91 7.11 -30.87
CA LEU A 165 -1.37 6.27 -31.98
C LEU A 165 -0.27 5.38 -32.59
N PHE A 166 1.00 5.73 -32.40
CA PHE A 166 2.13 4.96 -32.96
C PHE A 166 2.53 3.74 -32.10
N ILE A 167 1.94 3.54 -30.94
CA ILE A 167 2.26 2.42 -30.07
C ILE A 167 1.69 1.12 -30.64
N ALA A 168 2.52 0.09 -30.70
CA ALA A 168 2.17 -1.25 -31.19
C ALA A 168 2.01 -2.25 -30.04
N PRO A 169 1.21 -3.33 -30.23
CA PRO A 169 1.17 -4.44 -29.27
C PRO A 169 2.57 -5.02 -29.04
N GLY A 170 2.87 -5.37 -27.79
CA GLY A 170 4.18 -5.93 -27.43
C GLY A 170 5.22 -4.91 -27.01
N GLU A 171 4.99 -3.63 -27.23
CA GLU A 171 5.89 -2.57 -26.75
C GLU A 171 5.85 -2.43 -25.24
N SER A 172 6.98 -2.11 -24.63
CA SER A 172 7.09 -1.84 -23.19
C SER A 172 7.02 -0.35 -22.93
N LEU A 173 6.17 0.06 -22.00
CA LEU A 173 5.95 1.45 -21.61
C LEU A 173 6.24 1.65 -20.14
N LEU A 174 6.76 2.84 -19.79
CA LEU A 174 6.88 3.27 -18.41
C LEU A 174 5.56 3.89 -17.96
N VAL A 175 5.03 3.39 -16.84
CA VAL A 175 3.76 3.85 -16.28
C VAL A 175 3.99 4.27 -14.84
N ASP A 176 3.55 5.46 -14.44
CA ASP A 176 3.63 5.97 -13.07
C ASP A 176 2.25 6.08 -12.39
#